data_c1cb8fc2116cb0b1e13095b4ec19f017
#
_entry.id   c1cb8fc2116cb0b1e13095b4ec19f017
#
_cell.length_a   1.000
_cell.length_b   1.000
_cell.length_c   1.000
_cell.angle_alpha   90.00
_cell.angle_beta   90.00
_cell.angle_gamma   90.00
#
_symmetry.space_group_name_H-M   'P 1'
#
loop_
_entity.id
_entity.type
_entity.pdbx_description
1 polymer ?
#
loop_
_entity_poly.entity_id
_entity_poly.type
_entity_poly.pdbx_seq_one_letter_code
_entity_poly.pdbx_strand_id
1 'polypeptide(L)'
;MNRVQLTGTLDAIRQRWTPDGSMAVIAALHIHRPHLGPARAVLVDEQPIPLRATGSMAERLARLEGRQVAIEGSLRRRYYSRDGEQRWGQVEIWVDACHPQQTESHQER
;
A
#
# COMPACT_ATOMS: atom_id res chain seq x y z
N MET A 1 6.93 -17.62 -6.50
CA MET A 1 7.45 -16.32 -6.00
C MET A 1 6.31 -15.39 -5.69
N ASN A 2 6.42 -14.65 -4.60
CA ASN A 2 5.37 -13.70 -4.20
C ASN A 2 6.03 -12.35 -3.95
N ARG A 3 6.25 -11.59 -5.02
CA ARG A 3 6.88 -10.28 -4.97
C ARG A 3 6.08 -9.32 -5.82
N VAL A 4 5.92 -8.11 -5.29
CA VAL A 4 5.19 -7.04 -5.97
C VAL A 4 6.07 -5.80 -5.95
N GLN A 5 6.14 -5.11 -7.07
CA GLN A 5 6.84 -3.84 -7.19
C GLN A 5 5.89 -2.86 -7.84
N LEU A 6 5.62 -1.75 -7.14
CA LEU A 6 4.66 -0.77 -7.61
C LEU A 6 5.17 0.63 -7.34
N THR A 7 4.72 1.56 -8.15
CA THR A 7 4.92 2.98 -7.89
C THR A 7 3.56 3.65 -7.82
N GLY A 8 3.46 4.66 -6.99
CA GLY A 8 2.22 5.39 -6.84
C GLY A 8 2.33 6.43 -5.75
N THR A 9 1.20 7.04 -5.43
CA THR A 9 1.12 8.05 -4.37
C THR A 9 0.61 7.41 -3.10
N LEU A 10 1.35 7.60 -2.02
CA LEU A 10 1.04 7.01 -0.73
C LEU A 10 0.05 7.91 0.01
N ASP A 11 -1.03 7.33 0.55
CA ASP A 11 -2.08 8.12 1.15
C ASP A 11 -2.77 7.34 2.25
N ALA A 12 -3.66 8.01 2.97
CA ALA A 12 -4.56 7.39 3.95
C ALA A 12 -3.81 6.59 5.01
N ILE A 13 -2.76 7.18 5.55
CA ILE A 13 -1.93 6.51 6.56
C ILE A 13 -2.71 6.39 7.85
N ARG A 14 -2.78 5.19 8.40
CA ARG A 14 -3.39 4.94 9.70
C ARG A 14 -2.45 4.11 10.54
N GLN A 15 -2.20 4.56 11.75
CA GLN A 15 -1.32 3.86 12.68
C GLN A 15 -2.15 2.97 13.59
N ARG A 16 -1.66 1.77 13.86
CA ARG A 16 -2.32 0.83 14.75
C ARG A 16 -1.28 0.20 15.63
N TRP A 17 -1.60 0.06 16.91
CA TRP A 17 -0.75 -0.67 17.82
C TRP A 17 -1.20 -2.12 17.83
N THR A 18 -0.22 -3.01 17.72
CA THR A 18 -0.50 -4.44 17.77
C THR A 18 -0.47 -4.92 19.22
N PRO A 19 -1.02 -6.11 19.49
CA PRO A 19 -1.04 -6.60 20.88
C PRO A 19 0.33 -6.77 21.52
N ASP A 20 1.38 -6.94 20.71
CA ASP A 20 2.72 -7.08 21.26
C ASP A 20 3.41 -5.75 21.47
N GLY A 21 2.71 -4.64 21.29
CA GLY A 21 3.27 -3.32 21.54
C GLY A 21 3.97 -2.68 20.35
N SER A 22 4.05 -3.33 19.23
CA SER A 22 4.68 -2.74 18.06
C SER A 22 3.67 -1.94 17.25
N MET A 23 4.17 -1.08 16.36
CA MET A 23 3.31 -0.26 15.54
C MET A 23 3.15 -0.87 14.16
N ALA A 24 1.94 -0.88 13.66
CA ALA A 24 1.63 -1.23 12.29
C ALA A 24 1.01 -0.02 11.60
N VAL A 25 1.22 0.08 10.31
CA VAL A 25 0.63 1.13 9.49
C VAL A 25 -0.16 0.48 8.38
N ILE A 26 -1.36 1.00 8.17
CA ILE A 26 -2.20 0.63 7.04
C ILE A 26 -2.28 1.86 6.16
N ALA A 27 -2.09 1.66 4.87
CA ALA A 27 -2.04 2.77 3.93
C ALA A 27 -2.71 2.39 2.62
N ALA A 28 -2.85 3.35 1.75
CA ALA A 28 -3.39 3.13 0.40
C ALA A 28 -2.38 3.65 -0.61
N LEU A 29 -2.20 2.91 -1.69
CA LEU A 29 -1.33 3.34 -2.78
C LEU A 29 -2.19 3.62 -3.99
N HIS A 30 -2.16 4.87 -4.45
CA HIS A 30 -2.89 5.25 -5.65
C HIS A 30 -1.97 5.08 -6.85
N ILE A 31 -2.37 4.19 -7.75
CA ILE A 31 -1.56 3.79 -8.88
C ILE A 31 -2.21 4.29 -10.15
N HIS A 32 -1.38 4.86 -11.03
CA HIS A 32 -1.85 5.19 -12.36
C HIS A 32 -1.90 3.91 -13.19
N ARG A 33 -3.05 3.61 -13.74
CA ARG A 33 -3.25 2.39 -14.51
C ARG A 33 -3.63 2.72 -15.94
N PRO A 34 -3.12 1.97 -16.89
CA PRO A 34 -3.53 2.18 -18.28
C PRO A 34 -4.97 1.73 -18.48
N HIS A 35 -5.61 2.29 -19.49
CA HIS A 35 -6.96 1.87 -19.84
C HIS A 35 -6.88 0.49 -20.51
N LEU A 36 -7.65 -0.43 -19.99
CA LEU A 36 -7.65 -1.79 -20.50
C LEU A 36 -9.06 -2.23 -20.87
N GLY A 37 -9.81 -1.40 -21.51
CA GLY A 37 -11.15 -1.78 -21.87
C GLY A 37 -12.02 -0.57 -22.10
N PRO A 38 -13.34 -0.74 -22.03
CA PRO A 38 -14.25 0.38 -22.24
C PRO A 38 -13.99 1.50 -21.25
N ALA A 39 -14.30 2.73 -21.64
CA ALA A 39 -14.04 3.89 -20.82
C ALA A 39 -14.65 3.78 -19.43
N ARG A 40 -15.82 3.18 -19.32
CA ARG A 40 -16.51 3.09 -18.03
C ARG A 40 -15.79 2.16 -17.04
N ALA A 41 -14.87 1.33 -17.52
CA ALA A 41 -14.12 0.48 -16.63
C ALA A 41 -13.11 1.25 -15.80
N VAL A 42 -12.81 2.48 -16.19
CA VAL A 42 -11.86 3.33 -15.49
C VAL A 42 -12.27 3.53 -14.03
N LEU A 43 -13.57 3.64 -13.77
CA LEU A 43 -14.02 3.86 -12.40
C LEU A 43 -13.61 2.76 -11.45
N VAL A 44 -13.55 1.52 -11.95
CA VAL A 44 -13.13 0.40 -11.12
C VAL A 44 -11.62 0.43 -10.92
N ASP A 45 -10.88 0.89 -11.91
CA ASP A 45 -9.43 0.88 -11.86
C ASP A 45 -8.85 1.98 -10.99
N GLU A 46 -9.69 2.87 -10.46
CA GLU A 46 -9.20 3.94 -9.60
C GLU A 46 -9.14 3.55 -8.14
N GLN A 47 -9.49 2.33 -7.80
CA GLN A 47 -9.42 1.90 -6.41
C GLN A 47 -7.98 1.81 -5.95
N PRO A 48 -7.68 2.36 -4.77
CA PRO A 48 -6.31 2.26 -4.26
C PRO A 48 -5.98 0.84 -3.82
N ILE A 49 -4.70 0.55 -3.78
CA ILE A 49 -4.19 -0.75 -3.36
C ILE A 49 -3.87 -0.67 -1.87
N PRO A 50 -4.41 -1.57 -1.04
CA PRO A 50 -4.11 -1.54 0.39
C PRO A 50 -2.70 -2.04 0.70
N LEU A 51 -2.03 -1.30 1.57
CA LEU A 51 -0.68 -1.62 2.00
C LEU A 51 -0.66 -1.80 3.51
N ARG A 52 0.28 -2.61 3.99
CA ARG A 52 0.50 -2.78 5.41
C ARG A 52 1.99 -2.92 5.67
N ALA A 53 2.44 -2.35 6.79
CA ALA A 53 3.82 -2.48 7.21
C ALA A 53 3.89 -2.45 8.72
N THR A 54 4.96 -3.01 9.26
CA THR A 54 5.19 -3.03 10.71
C THR A 54 6.61 -2.58 10.99
N GLY A 55 6.88 -2.21 12.24
CA GLY A 55 8.21 -1.87 12.68
C GLY A 55 8.77 -0.63 12.00
N SER A 56 10.02 -0.68 11.64
CA SER A 56 10.68 0.47 11.04
C SER A 56 10.08 0.83 9.68
N MET A 57 9.58 -0.15 8.95
CA MET A 57 8.93 0.13 7.68
C MET A 57 7.63 0.91 7.88
N ALA A 58 6.89 0.63 8.98
CA ALA A 58 5.70 1.39 9.30
C ALA A 58 6.04 2.87 9.52
N GLU A 59 7.12 3.13 10.25
CA GLU A 59 7.55 4.51 10.47
C GLU A 59 7.94 5.18 9.17
N ARG A 60 8.59 4.43 8.28
CA ARG A 60 9.01 4.98 7.01
C ARG A 60 7.81 5.36 6.16
N LEU A 61 6.79 4.51 6.11
CA LEU A 61 5.58 4.84 5.34
C LEU A 61 4.92 6.09 5.91
N ALA A 62 4.85 6.20 7.23
CA ALA A 62 4.21 7.35 7.85
C ALA A 62 4.89 8.66 7.45
N ARG A 63 6.20 8.63 7.28
CA ARG A 63 6.93 9.84 6.89
C ARG A 63 6.77 10.19 5.42
N LEU A 64 6.30 9.25 4.62
CA LEU A 64 6.21 9.47 3.17
C LEU A 64 4.78 9.70 2.70
N GLU A 65 3.87 9.96 3.63
CA GLU A 65 2.48 10.20 3.25
C GLU A 65 2.38 11.37 2.27
N GLY A 66 1.60 11.19 1.22
CA GLY A 66 1.41 12.20 0.20
C GLY A 66 2.49 12.22 -0.87
N ARG A 67 3.53 11.41 -0.71
CA ARG A 67 4.64 11.39 -1.65
C ARG A 67 4.46 10.30 -2.70
N GLN A 68 5.08 10.51 -3.83
CA GLN A 68 5.17 9.45 -4.81
C GLN A 68 6.30 8.53 -4.41
N VAL A 69 6.02 7.24 -4.36
CA VAL A 69 6.95 6.26 -3.83
C VAL A 69 7.02 5.04 -4.74
N ALA A 70 8.13 4.32 -4.62
CA ALA A 70 8.27 2.99 -5.18
C ALA A 70 8.27 2.03 -4.01
N ILE A 71 7.39 1.03 -4.04
CA ILE A 71 7.30 0.07 -2.96
C ILE A 71 7.55 -1.34 -3.48
N GLU A 72 8.00 -2.17 -2.57
CA GLU A 72 8.22 -3.57 -2.86
C GLU A 72 7.71 -4.37 -1.67
N GLY A 73 7.09 -5.49 -1.94
CA GLY A 73 6.56 -6.32 -0.87
C GLY A 73 5.98 -7.60 -1.41
N SER A 74 5.11 -8.20 -0.62
CA SER A 74 4.46 -9.45 -0.99
C SER A 74 2.97 -9.32 -0.77
N LEU A 75 2.21 -10.10 -1.53
CA LEU A 75 0.76 -10.15 -1.35
C LEU A 75 0.44 -11.04 -0.16
N ARG A 76 -0.46 -10.58 0.68
CA ARG A 76 -0.95 -11.37 1.81
C ARG A 76 -2.41 -11.10 2.01
N ARG A 77 -3.10 -12.10 2.52
CA ARG A 77 -4.50 -11.96 2.87
C ARG A 77 -4.62 -12.18 4.36
N ARG A 78 -5.20 -11.21 5.05
CA ARG A 78 -5.34 -11.31 6.48
C ARG A 78 -6.36 -12.36 6.86
N TYR A 79 -6.05 -13.06 7.93
CA TYR A 79 -6.97 -14.01 8.54
C TYR A 79 -7.17 -13.55 9.97
N TYR A 80 -8.38 -13.27 10.35
CA TYR A 80 -8.63 -12.72 11.67
C TYR A 80 -9.88 -13.31 12.28
N SER A 81 -10.01 -13.16 13.59
CA SER A 81 -11.17 -13.63 14.34
C SER A 81 -12.01 -12.43 14.74
N ARG A 82 -13.28 -12.51 14.50
CA ARG A 82 -14.21 -11.46 14.90
C ARG A 82 -15.46 -12.12 15.46
N ASP A 83 -15.82 -11.78 16.70
CA ASP A 83 -16.99 -12.34 17.38
C ASP A 83 -16.96 -13.86 17.39
N GLY A 84 -15.76 -14.43 17.56
CA GLY A 84 -15.61 -15.87 17.59
C GLY A 84 -15.58 -16.56 16.26
N GLU A 85 -15.73 -15.82 15.16
CA GLU A 85 -15.71 -16.38 13.82
C GLU A 85 -14.41 -16.07 13.12
N GLN A 86 -13.92 -17.03 12.36
CA GLN A 86 -12.72 -16.86 11.56
C GLN A 86 -13.11 -16.25 10.22
N ARG A 87 -12.38 -15.22 9.82
CA ARG A 87 -12.69 -14.54 8.58
C ARG A 87 -11.42 -14.18 7.82
N TRP A 88 -11.55 -14.18 6.50
CA TRP A 88 -10.48 -13.70 5.62
C TRP A 88 -10.77 -12.26 5.28
N GLY A 89 -9.76 -11.42 5.41
CA GLY A 89 -9.84 -10.05 4.97
C GLY A 89 -9.46 -9.89 3.52
N GLN A 90 -9.27 -8.65 3.11
CA GLN A 90 -8.88 -8.37 1.73
C GLN A 90 -7.40 -8.68 1.53
N VAL A 91 -7.01 -8.82 0.27
CA VAL A 91 -5.62 -8.98 -0.10
C VAL A 91 -4.93 -7.64 0.08
N GLU A 92 -3.76 -7.67 0.69
CA GLU A 92 -2.95 -6.47 0.96
C GLU A 92 -1.53 -6.72 0.49
N ILE A 93 -0.79 -5.66 0.27
CA ILE A 93 0.64 -5.77 0.04
C ILE A 93 1.33 -5.45 1.35
N TRP A 94 2.13 -6.39 1.85
CA TRP A 94 2.97 -6.17 3.02
C TRP A 94 4.29 -5.63 2.53
N VAL A 95 4.56 -4.38 2.87
CA VAL A 95 5.67 -3.62 2.31
C VAL A 95 6.95 -3.94 3.05
N ASP A 96 8.01 -4.27 2.32
CA ASP A 96 9.31 -4.47 2.94
C ASP A 96 10.36 -3.51 2.39
N ALA A 97 10.01 -2.70 1.39
CA ALA A 97 10.90 -1.63 0.93
C ALA A 97 10.04 -0.49 0.38
N CYS A 98 10.43 0.73 0.69
CA CYS A 98 9.69 1.90 0.23
C CYS A 98 10.67 3.05 0.07
N HIS A 99 10.69 3.65 -1.12
CA HIS A 99 11.60 4.73 -1.44
C HIS A 99 10.82 5.85 -2.10
N PRO A 100 11.13 7.11 -1.74
CA PRO A 100 10.53 8.22 -2.48
C PRO A 100 10.99 8.17 -3.91
N GLN A 101 10.08 8.48 -4.83
CA GLN A 101 10.38 8.46 -6.23
C GLN A 101 10.36 9.88 -6.76
N GLN A 102 11.42 10.26 -7.44
CA GLN A 102 11.49 11.58 -8.02
C GLN A 102 10.67 11.61 -9.28
N THR A 103 10.01 12.74 -9.50
CA THR A 103 9.26 12.89 -10.71
C THR A 103 10.20 13.19 -11.86
N GLU A 104 9.83 12.72 -13.02
CA GLU A 104 10.64 12.95 -14.19
C GLU A 104 10.66 14.39 -14.60
N SER A 105 9.59 15.09 -14.29
CA SER A 105 9.41 16.41 -14.85
C SER A 105 10.48 17.40 -14.43
N HIS A 106 11.08 17.23 -13.27
CA HIS A 106 12.06 18.23 -12.89
C HIS A 106 13.47 17.82 -13.26
N GLN A 107 13.62 16.82 -14.04
CA GLN A 107 14.91 16.49 -14.50
C GLN A 107 15.25 17.07 -15.82
N GLU A 108 14.37 17.69 -16.37
CA GLU A 108 14.57 18.11 -17.58
C GLU A 108 15.01 19.21 -17.69
N ARG A 109 15.27 19.44 -17.53
CA ARG A 109 15.54 20.44 -17.53
C ARG A 109 16.25 20.79 -17.89
#